data_51f066bc3898440d3addc85ef6f9fe03
#
_entry.id   51f066bc3898440d3addc85ef6f9fe03
#
_cell.length_a   1.000
_cell.length_b   1.000
_cell.length_c   1.000
_cell.angle_alpha   90.00
_cell.angle_beta   90.00
_cell.angle_gamma   90.00
#
_symmetry.space_group_name_H-M   'P 1'
#
loop_
_entity.id
_entity.type
_entity.pdbx_description
1 polymer ?
#
loop_
_entity_poly.entity_id
_entity_poly.type
_entity_poly.pdbx_seq_one_letter_code
_entity_poly.pdbx_strand_id
1 'polypeptide(L)'
;PRRCACPYMKVAFFSESKADETVLKHFVEEISLEELEEKDIRKNLQFRSSSHLVKNLPVVIRSVHYGSDAEFLVISSDSDDTPVHLVQHETTENEECHLCLLGNIVRKSLAELQEFEGKQKLQIAIGVPVPAIEAWLLFGLNPQVSENTWIRKQNGEKIREVI
;
A
#
# COMPACT_ATOMS: atom_id res chain seq x y z
N PRO A 1 -14.93 -2.59 -32.59
CA PRO A 1 -13.61 -2.91 -32.03
C PRO A 1 -13.83 -3.68 -30.74
N ARG A 2 -13.58 -4.99 -30.79
CA ARG A 2 -13.65 -5.86 -29.61
C ARG A 2 -12.44 -5.50 -28.75
N ARG A 3 -12.67 -4.92 -27.57
CA ARG A 3 -11.64 -4.91 -26.51
C ARG A 3 -11.29 -6.37 -26.26
N CYS A 4 -10.06 -6.78 -26.53
CA CYS A 4 -9.54 -8.01 -25.96
C CYS A 4 -9.61 -7.79 -24.45
N ALA A 5 -10.56 -8.45 -23.80
CA ALA A 5 -10.57 -8.49 -22.35
C ALA A 5 -9.29 -9.23 -21.95
N CYS A 6 -8.32 -8.51 -21.40
CA CYS A 6 -7.26 -9.14 -20.63
C CYS A 6 -7.97 -9.81 -19.45
N PRO A 7 -7.92 -11.14 -19.31
CA PRO A 7 -8.69 -11.86 -18.30
C PRO A 7 -8.16 -11.62 -16.88
N TYR A 8 -7.07 -10.89 -16.72
CA TYR A 8 -6.38 -10.69 -15.45
C TYR A 8 -6.12 -9.21 -15.21
N MET A 9 -6.31 -8.76 -13.96
CA MET A 9 -5.91 -7.45 -13.51
C MET A 9 -4.39 -7.47 -13.24
N LYS A 10 -3.63 -6.59 -13.90
CA LYS A 10 -2.16 -6.53 -13.78
C LYS A 10 -1.77 -5.62 -12.63
N VAL A 11 -1.32 -6.22 -11.53
CA VAL A 11 -1.06 -5.53 -10.27
C VAL A 11 0.38 -5.71 -9.83
N ALA A 12 1.02 -4.61 -9.43
CA ALA A 12 2.27 -4.62 -8.69
C ALA A 12 1.99 -4.32 -7.21
N PHE A 13 2.71 -4.98 -6.33
CA PHE A 13 2.62 -4.77 -4.88
C PHE A 13 3.92 -4.20 -4.35
N PHE A 14 3.81 -3.28 -3.40
CA PHE A 14 4.95 -2.65 -2.76
C PHE A 14 4.69 -2.43 -1.27
N SER A 15 5.40 -3.15 -0.42
CA SER A 15 5.30 -3.08 1.03
C SER A 15 6.66 -3.29 1.70
N GLU A 16 6.71 -3.29 3.01
CA GLU A 16 7.94 -3.45 3.78
C GLU A 16 8.53 -4.86 3.66
N SER A 17 7.68 -5.87 3.51
CA SER A 17 8.12 -7.25 3.37
C SER A 17 7.38 -7.99 2.24
N LYS A 18 7.97 -9.12 1.80
CA LYS A 18 7.30 -10.00 0.83
C LYS A 18 6.08 -10.72 1.45
N ALA A 19 6.09 -10.92 2.76
CA ALA A 19 4.96 -11.50 3.47
C ALA A 19 3.74 -10.57 3.38
N ASP A 20 3.94 -9.26 3.61
CA ASP A 20 2.87 -8.26 3.51
C ASP A 20 2.31 -8.19 2.09
N GLU A 21 3.18 -8.26 1.06
CA GLU A 21 2.73 -8.29 -0.34
C GLU A 21 1.85 -9.52 -0.62
N THR A 22 2.19 -10.66 -0.03
CA THR A 22 1.37 -11.88 -0.17
C THR A 22 -0.01 -11.69 0.47
N VAL A 23 -0.07 -11.06 1.65
CA VAL A 23 -1.33 -10.72 2.32
C VAL A 23 -2.15 -9.72 1.49
N LEU A 24 -1.51 -8.66 0.99
CA LEU A 24 -2.18 -7.67 0.14
C LEU A 24 -2.75 -8.29 -1.13
N LYS A 25 -2.01 -9.20 -1.75
CA LYS A 25 -2.48 -9.91 -2.93
C LYS A 25 -3.78 -10.65 -2.64
N HIS A 26 -3.83 -11.42 -1.56
CA HIS A 26 -5.06 -12.12 -1.17
C HIS A 26 -6.21 -11.15 -0.89
N PHE A 27 -5.96 -10.03 -0.22
CA PHE A 27 -7.03 -9.03 -0.02
C PHE A 27 -7.54 -8.47 -1.33
N VAL A 28 -6.66 -8.15 -2.27
CA VAL A 28 -7.08 -7.59 -3.56
C VAL A 28 -7.86 -8.65 -4.38
N GLU A 29 -7.41 -9.90 -4.40
CA GLU A 29 -8.11 -11.02 -5.06
C GLU A 29 -9.53 -11.20 -4.49
N GLU A 30 -9.67 -11.22 -3.17
CA GLU A 30 -10.97 -11.39 -2.50
C GLU A 30 -11.91 -10.18 -2.69
N ILE A 31 -11.38 -8.97 -2.70
CA ILE A 31 -12.19 -7.74 -2.85
C ILE A 31 -12.59 -7.54 -4.32
N SER A 32 -11.68 -7.76 -5.25
CA SER A 32 -11.95 -7.54 -6.68
C SER A 32 -12.76 -8.66 -7.32
N LEU A 33 -12.72 -9.86 -6.74
CA LEU A 33 -13.25 -11.10 -7.32
C LEU A 33 -12.66 -11.40 -8.72
N GLU A 34 -11.46 -10.91 -8.99
CA GLU A 34 -10.74 -11.07 -10.25
C GLU A 34 -9.43 -11.83 -10.03
N GLU A 35 -9.01 -12.60 -11.01
CA GLU A 35 -7.67 -13.19 -10.99
C GLU A 35 -6.62 -12.10 -11.26
N LEU A 36 -5.54 -12.13 -10.49
CA LEU A 36 -4.45 -11.16 -10.60
C LEU A 36 -3.25 -11.73 -11.34
N GLU A 37 -2.71 -10.94 -12.25
CA GLU A 37 -1.36 -11.13 -12.76
C GLU A 37 -0.39 -10.24 -11.97
N GLU A 38 0.30 -10.85 -10.98
CA GLU A 38 1.28 -10.14 -10.16
C GLU A 38 2.53 -9.79 -10.99
N LYS A 39 2.90 -8.51 -10.95
CA LYS A 39 4.14 -8.00 -11.58
C LYS A 39 5.23 -7.83 -10.54
N ASP A 40 6.27 -8.66 -10.63
CA ASP A 40 7.40 -8.60 -9.72
C ASP A 40 8.28 -7.37 -10.02
N ILE A 41 8.28 -6.43 -9.08
CA ILE A 41 9.06 -5.18 -9.15
C ILE A 41 10.29 -5.18 -8.25
N ARG A 42 10.48 -6.25 -7.44
CA ARG A 42 11.54 -6.29 -6.42
C ARG A 42 12.91 -6.72 -6.94
N LYS A 43 13.05 -7.16 -8.16
CA LYS A 43 14.30 -7.75 -8.68
C LYS A 43 15.57 -6.90 -8.43
N ASN A 44 15.41 -5.59 -8.23
CA ASN A 44 16.50 -4.65 -8.01
C ASN A 44 16.35 -3.78 -6.74
N LEU A 45 15.37 -4.04 -5.90
CA LEU A 45 15.02 -3.16 -4.79
C LEU A 45 14.95 -3.97 -3.50
N GLN A 46 15.92 -3.74 -2.59
CA GLN A 46 15.92 -4.34 -1.25
C GLN A 46 15.38 -3.32 -0.25
N PHE A 47 14.20 -3.60 0.32
CA PHE A 47 13.59 -2.76 1.35
C PHE A 47 13.62 -3.50 2.68
N ARG A 48 13.86 -2.76 3.76
CA ARG A 48 14.00 -3.33 5.10
C ARG A 48 13.27 -2.53 6.18
N SER A 49 12.58 -1.44 5.83
CA SER A 49 11.84 -0.60 6.78
C SER A 49 10.93 0.39 6.08
N SER A 50 9.94 0.94 6.80
CA SER A 50 9.03 2.00 6.34
C SER A 50 9.77 3.24 5.81
N SER A 51 10.85 3.65 6.47
CA SER A 51 11.67 4.77 5.99
C SER A 51 12.32 4.52 4.64
N HIS A 52 12.73 3.29 4.35
CA HIS A 52 13.25 2.90 3.04
C HIS A 52 12.13 2.84 1.99
N LEU A 53 10.93 2.39 2.37
CA LEU A 53 9.76 2.40 1.50
C LEU A 53 9.44 3.82 1.05
N VAL A 54 9.25 4.73 2.00
CA VAL A 54 8.95 6.16 1.75
C VAL A 54 9.98 6.78 0.81
N LYS A 55 11.28 6.59 1.10
CA LYS A 55 12.38 7.16 0.31
C LYS A 55 12.41 6.64 -1.14
N ASN A 56 12.08 5.38 -1.36
CA ASN A 56 12.17 4.75 -2.67
C ASN A 56 10.86 4.79 -3.47
N LEU A 57 9.75 5.16 -2.83
CA LEU A 57 8.44 5.17 -3.46
C LEU A 57 8.38 5.93 -4.80
N PRO A 58 8.98 7.13 -4.97
CA PRO A 58 8.99 7.81 -6.27
C PRO A 58 9.69 7.00 -7.37
N VAL A 59 10.77 6.30 -7.01
CA VAL A 59 11.52 5.46 -7.95
C VAL A 59 10.70 4.24 -8.34
N VAL A 60 10.03 3.62 -7.37
CA VAL A 60 9.14 2.47 -7.60
C VAL A 60 8.00 2.85 -8.54
N ILE A 61 7.30 3.96 -8.27
CA ILE A 61 6.20 4.44 -9.12
C ILE A 61 6.67 4.63 -10.56
N ARG A 62 7.81 5.28 -10.78
CA ARG A 62 8.39 5.44 -12.11
C ARG A 62 8.77 4.11 -12.75
N SER A 63 9.39 3.23 -11.98
CA SER A 63 9.82 1.90 -12.45
C SER A 63 8.63 1.04 -12.88
N VAL A 64 7.54 1.05 -12.11
CA VAL A 64 6.30 0.35 -12.46
C VAL A 64 5.67 0.98 -13.69
N HIS A 65 5.58 2.31 -13.74
CA HIS A 65 4.95 3.01 -14.87
C HIS A 65 5.69 2.79 -16.19
N TYR A 66 7.02 2.91 -16.22
CA TYR A 66 7.80 2.82 -17.45
C TYR A 66 8.35 1.43 -17.75
N GLY A 67 8.57 0.62 -16.72
CA GLY A 67 9.29 -0.66 -16.85
C GLY A 67 8.42 -1.92 -16.76
N SER A 68 7.10 -1.78 -16.51
CA SER A 68 6.19 -2.92 -16.46
C SER A 68 4.89 -2.63 -17.23
N ASP A 69 4.10 -3.66 -17.45
CA ASP A 69 2.73 -3.53 -17.99
C ASP A 69 1.66 -3.52 -16.89
N ALA A 70 2.06 -3.31 -15.61
CA ALA A 70 1.13 -3.16 -14.52
C ALA A 70 0.20 -1.95 -14.73
N GLU A 71 -1.06 -2.15 -14.43
CA GLU A 71 -2.12 -1.12 -14.48
C GLU A 71 -2.36 -0.53 -13.09
N PHE A 72 -2.09 -1.33 -12.06
CA PHE A 72 -2.30 -0.98 -10.67
C PHE A 72 -1.00 -1.16 -9.86
N LEU A 73 -0.82 -0.29 -8.87
CA LEU A 73 0.19 -0.44 -7.83
C LEU A 73 -0.49 -0.34 -6.46
N VAL A 74 -0.38 -1.39 -5.67
CA VAL A 74 -0.90 -1.42 -4.30
C VAL A 74 0.27 -1.25 -3.34
N ILE A 75 0.17 -0.25 -2.49
CA ILE A 75 1.21 0.13 -1.53
C ILE A 75 0.69 -0.09 -0.13
N SER A 76 1.46 -0.74 0.73
CA SER A 76 1.19 -0.81 2.15
C SER A 76 2.45 -0.56 2.97
N SER A 77 2.27 0.19 4.05
CA SER A 77 3.31 0.42 5.06
C SER A 77 2.63 0.53 6.42
N ASP A 78 3.20 -0.12 7.41
CA ASP A 78 2.68 -0.10 8.77
C ASP A 78 2.66 1.33 9.34
N SER A 79 1.65 1.64 10.17
CA SER A 79 1.58 2.98 10.78
C SER A 79 2.65 3.18 11.85
N ASP A 80 3.15 2.08 12.44
CA ASP A 80 4.06 2.10 13.58
C ASP A 80 3.59 3.04 14.71
N ASP A 81 4.36 4.11 14.98
CA ASP A 81 4.06 5.13 15.99
C ASP A 81 3.44 6.40 15.41
N THR A 82 3.15 6.43 14.11
CA THR A 82 2.58 7.63 13.48
C THR A 82 1.11 7.83 13.88
N PRO A 83 0.62 9.08 13.89
CA PRO A 83 -0.78 9.37 14.14
C PRO A 83 -1.71 8.65 13.15
N VAL A 84 -2.83 8.14 13.66
CA VAL A 84 -3.88 7.56 12.82
C VAL A 84 -4.44 8.65 11.91
N HIS A 85 -4.72 8.28 10.65
CA HIS A 85 -5.32 9.21 9.70
C HIS A 85 -6.77 9.55 10.12
N LEU A 86 -7.07 10.83 10.15
CA LEU A 86 -8.38 11.37 10.51
C LEU A 86 -8.99 12.09 9.31
N VAL A 87 -10.32 12.16 9.25
CA VAL A 87 -11.05 12.87 8.17
C VAL A 87 -10.59 14.33 8.02
N GLN A 88 -10.21 14.99 9.11
CA GLN A 88 -9.67 16.35 9.07
C GLN A 88 -8.38 16.47 8.25
N HIS A 89 -7.59 15.40 8.15
CA HIS A 89 -6.36 15.36 7.34
C HIS A 89 -6.65 15.43 5.83
N GLU A 90 -7.89 15.18 5.38
CA GLU A 90 -8.28 15.35 3.97
C GLU A 90 -8.31 16.83 3.55
N THR A 91 -8.56 17.72 4.51
CA THR A 91 -8.60 19.17 4.27
C THR A 91 -7.34 19.90 4.74
N THR A 92 -6.67 19.35 5.75
CA THR A 92 -5.43 19.92 6.31
C THR A 92 -4.42 18.81 6.48
N GLU A 93 -3.46 18.74 5.56
CA GLU A 93 -2.45 17.70 5.57
C GLU A 93 -1.70 17.70 6.91
N ASN A 94 -1.50 16.50 7.46
CA ASN A 94 -0.72 16.29 8.67
C ASN A 94 0.60 15.61 8.28
N GLU A 95 1.71 16.31 8.42
CA GLU A 95 3.04 15.81 8.03
C GLU A 95 3.51 14.61 8.86
N GLU A 96 2.98 14.45 10.08
CA GLU A 96 3.28 13.32 10.96
C GLU A 96 2.44 12.07 10.60
N CYS A 97 1.33 12.24 9.88
CA CYS A 97 0.46 11.15 9.46
C CYS A 97 1.07 10.38 8.28
N HIS A 98 1.31 9.09 8.48
CA HIS A 98 1.96 8.26 7.46
C HIS A 98 1.16 8.17 6.16
N LEU A 99 -0.17 8.06 6.24
CA LEU A 99 -1.02 8.05 5.05
C LEU A 99 -0.98 9.37 4.28
N CYS A 100 -0.96 10.52 4.98
CA CYS A 100 -0.79 11.82 4.33
C CYS A 100 0.57 11.93 3.62
N LEU A 101 1.63 11.47 4.28
CA LEU A 101 2.97 11.46 3.71
C LEU A 101 3.04 10.63 2.44
N LEU A 102 2.55 9.39 2.48
CA LEU A 102 2.53 8.51 1.29
C LEU A 102 1.66 9.09 0.18
N GLY A 103 0.49 9.60 0.51
CA GLY A 103 -0.44 10.23 -0.44
C GLY A 103 0.19 11.43 -1.16
N ASN A 104 0.96 12.24 -0.44
CA ASN A 104 1.68 13.37 -1.01
C ASN A 104 2.78 12.94 -1.98
N ILE A 105 3.55 11.92 -1.61
CA ILE A 105 4.60 11.38 -2.47
C ILE A 105 3.97 10.80 -3.75
N VAL A 106 2.91 10.02 -3.62
CA VAL A 106 2.20 9.44 -4.76
C VAL A 106 1.66 10.52 -5.68
N ARG A 107 0.96 11.53 -5.13
CA ARG A 107 0.39 12.65 -5.92
C ARG A 107 1.47 13.39 -6.70
N LYS A 108 2.59 13.74 -6.06
CA LYS A 108 3.73 14.40 -6.71
C LYS A 108 4.34 13.51 -7.79
N SER A 109 4.58 12.25 -7.48
CA SER A 109 5.16 11.30 -8.44
C SER A 109 4.27 11.09 -9.67
N LEU A 110 2.96 10.93 -9.48
CA LEU A 110 2.01 10.79 -10.59
C LEU A 110 1.92 12.04 -11.48
N ALA A 111 2.09 13.24 -10.88
CA ALA A 111 2.10 14.50 -11.65
C ALA A 111 3.34 14.63 -12.54
N GLU A 112 4.44 13.97 -12.18
CA GLU A 112 5.69 13.96 -12.95
C GLU A 112 5.71 12.90 -14.07
N LEU A 113 4.77 11.93 -14.04
CA LEU A 113 4.72 10.89 -15.06
C LEU A 113 4.21 11.43 -16.39
N GLN A 114 4.93 11.09 -17.44
CA GLN A 114 4.50 11.38 -18.80
C GLN A 114 3.65 10.23 -19.35
N GLU A 115 2.58 10.58 -20.02
CA GLU A 115 1.78 9.63 -20.77
C GLU A 115 2.54 9.21 -22.03
N PHE A 116 2.46 7.94 -22.40
CA PHE A 116 3.00 7.45 -23.66
C PHE A 116 2.03 6.49 -24.34
N GLU A 117 2.18 6.42 -25.65
CA GLU A 117 1.24 5.71 -26.51
C GLU A 117 1.10 4.23 -26.07
N GLY A 118 -0.14 3.79 -25.90
CA GLY A 118 -0.49 2.41 -25.57
C GLY A 118 -0.47 2.05 -24.09
N LYS A 119 -0.12 2.97 -23.19
CA LYS A 119 -0.16 2.71 -21.74
C LYS A 119 -1.18 3.61 -21.03
N GLN A 120 -2.05 2.98 -20.25
CA GLN A 120 -2.94 3.71 -19.34
C GLN A 120 -2.16 4.31 -18.17
N LYS A 121 -2.68 5.37 -17.59
CA LYS A 121 -2.12 5.98 -16.38
C LYS A 121 -2.18 4.98 -15.22
N LEU A 122 -1.05 4.78 -14.56
CA LEU A 122 -0.94 3.90 -13.40
C LEU A 122 -1.93 4.33 -12.30
N GLN A 123 -2.74 3.40 -11.83
CA GLN A 123 -3.64 3.59 -10.70
C GLN A 123 -2.95 3.11 -9.42
N ILE A 124 -3.04 3.90 -8.35
CA ILE A 124 -2.33 3.59 -7.11
C ILE A 124 -3.31 3.56 -5.94
N ALA A 125 -3.30 2.45 -5.19
CA ALA A 125 -3.97 2.31 -3.92
C ALA A 125 -2.95 2.32 -2.78
N ILE A 126 -3.27 3.02 -1.68
CA ILE A 126 -2.42 3.10 -0.50
C ILE A 126 -3.21 2.59 0.70
N GLY A 127 -2.61 1.69 1.47
CA GLY A 127 -3.11 1.23 2.76
C GLY A 127 -2.07 1.43 3.85
N VAL A 128 -2.53 1.93 5.01
CA VAL A 128 -1.69 2.06 6.21
C VAL A 128 -2.39 1.33 7.36
N PRO A 129 -2.09 0.05 7.56
CA PRO A 129 -2.65 -0.71 8.68
C PRO A 129 -2.15 -0.17 10.02
N VAL A 130 -3.02 -0.23 11.03
CA VAL A 130 -2.74 0.30 12.37
C VAL A 130 -2.86 -0.81 13.42
N PRO A 131 -1.83 -1.16 14.17
CA PRO A 131 -0.45 -0.67 14.04
C PRO A 131 0.33 -1.31 12.89
N ALA A 132 -0.10 -2.47 12.41
CA ALA A 132 0.57 -3.27 11.38
C ALA A 132 -0.44 -4.14 10.63
N ILE A 133 -0.01 -4.76 9.50
CA ILE A 133 -0.89 -5.52 8.60
C ILE A 133 -1.60 -6.70 9.28
N GLU A 134 -1.03 -7.24 10.35
CA GLU A 134 -1.66 -8.29 11.15
C GLU A 134 -2.99 -7.83 11.76
N ALA A 135 -3.16 -6.54 12.03
CA ALA A 135 -4.42 -5.99 12.54
C ALA A 135 -5.58 -6.20 11.54
N TRP A 136 -5.32 -6.09 10.25
CA TRP A 136 -6.33 -6.35 9.22
C TRP A 136 -6.73 -7.84 9.17
N LEU A 137 -5.74 -8.74 9.31
CA LEU A 137 -6.01 -10.18 9.36
C LEU A 137 -6.85 -10.54 10.58
N LEU A 138 -6.52 -9.97 11.74
CA LEU A 138 -7.23 -10.23 12.99
C LEU A 138 -8.64 -9.63 12.98
N PHE A 139 -8.84 -8.46 12.37
CA PHE A 139 -10.18 -7.88 12.17
C PHE A 139 -11.08 -8.81 11.37
N GLY A 140 -10.55 -9.46 10.33
CA GLY A 140 -11.29 -10.46 9.55
C GLY A 140 -11.73 -11.67 10.37
N LEU A 141 -10.95 -12.05 11.41
CA LEU A 141 -11.27 -13.14 12.31
C LEU A 141 -12.22 -12.71 13.45
N ASN A 142 -12.10 -11.48 13.92
CA ASN A 142 -12.92 -10.95 15.01
C ASN A 142 -13.30 -9.47 14.76
N PRO A 143 -14.44 -9.19 14.09
CA PRO A 143 -14.88 -7.85 13.76
C PRO A 143 -15.18 -6.94 14.95
N GLN A 144 -15.23 -7.49 16.18
CA GLN A 144 -15.39 -6.70 17.40
C GLN A 144 -14.10 -6.02 17.86
N VAL A 145 -12.97 -6.39 17.28
CA VAL A 145 -11.66 -5.82 17.57
C VAL A 145 -11.40 -4.70 16.58
N SER A 146 -11.39 -3.45 17.04
CA SER A 146 -11.00 -2.31 16.22
C SER A 146 -9.49 -2.10 16.27
N GLU A 147 -8.92 -1.41 15.27
CA GLU A 147 -7.50 -1.04 15.24
C GLU A 147 -7.06 -0.34 16.54
N ASN A 148 -7.92 0.50 17.13
CA ASN A 148 -7.66 1.15 18.41
C ASN A 148 -7.47 0.19 19.58
N THR A 149 -7.97 -1.04 19.49
CA THR A 149 -7.84 -2.07 20.55
C THR A 149 -6.41 -2.58 20.65
N TRP A 150 -5.64 -2.47 19.57
CA TRP A 150 -4.26 -2.99 19.49
C TRP A 150 -3.20 -1.99 19.96
N ILE A 151 -3.57 -0.70 20.09
CA ILE A 151 -2.65 0.36 20.49
C ILE A 151 -2.78 0.57 21.99
N ARG A 152 -2.30 -0.37 22.80
CA ARG A 152 -2.11 -0.15 24.24
C ARG A 152 -0.65 0.19 24.51
N LYS A 153 -0.41 1.36 25.08
CA LYS A 153 0.88 1.72 25.67
C LYS A 153 0.86 1.32 27.14
N GLN A 154 1.71 0.40 27.54
CA GLN A 154 2.00 0.16 28.95
C GLN A 154 3.47 0.50 29.16
N ASN A 155 3.76 1.43 30.08
CA ASN A 155 5.12 1.89 30.42
C ASN A 155 5.94 2.40 29.23
N GLY A 156 5.29 3.01 28.22
CA GLY A 156 5.98 3.55 27.04
C GLY A 156 6.32 2.53 25.94
N GLU A 157 6.06 1.26 26.17
CA GLU A 157 6.22 0.21 25.16
C GLU A 157 4.89 -0.15 24.51
N LYS A 158 4.91 -0.42 23.20
CA LYS A 158 3.78 -1.00 22.49
C LYS A 158 3.60 -2.45 22.93
N ILE A 159 2.46 -2.78 23.49
CA ILE A 159 2.09 -4.18 23.70
C ILE A 159 1.26 -4.61 22.49
N ARG A 160 1.82 -5.51 21.70
CA ARG A 160 1.05 -6.32 20.76
C ARG A 160 0.39 -7.41 21.60
N GLU A 161 -0.91 -7.31 21.86
CA GLU A 161 -1.64 -8.45 22.42
C GLU A 161 -1.67 -9.52 21.31
N VAL A 162 -0.88 -10.57 21.50
CA VAL A 162 -1.01 -11.80 20.72
C VAL A 162 -2.21 -12.54 21.31
N ILE A 163 -3.27 -12.70 20.54
CA ILE A 163 -4.41 -13.59 20.86
C ILE A 163 -4.03 -15.01 20.49
#